data_10fd238f01d4a4c9eae1139b1ae6d36d
#
_entry.id   10fd238f01d4a4c9eae1139b1ae6d36d
#
_cell.length_a   1.000
_cell.length_b   1.000
_cell.length_c   1.000
_cell.angle_alpha   90.00
_cell.angle_beta   90.00
_cell.angle_gamma   90.00
#
_symmetry.space_group_name_H-M   'P 1'
#
loop_
_entity.id
_entity.type
_entity.pdbx_description
1 polymer ?
#
loop_
_entity_poly.entity_id
_entity_poly.type
_entity_poly.pdbx_seq_one_letter_code
_entity_poly.pdbx_strand_id
1 'polypeptide(L)'
;SKDTLTAIEKLDIKEFNKSRKVNGMFSTFARGKLQRKLMEALNQKGCDFFEVAPDFTSQVCPVCSNLNAENRHSKGFCCTSCGYHDDADHVGAVNIRNRAGDKEILELCREHQYSHKNLQNAIRIVYEKRYIAYEEKKAASA
;
A
#
# COMPACT_ATOMS: atom_id res chain seq x y z
N SER A 1 8.64 -19.74 12.99
CA SER A 1 7.94 -19.33 14.21
C SER A 1 6.47 -19.13 13.87
N LYS A 2 5.57 -19.69 14.66
CA LYS A 2 4.11 -19.65 14.45
C LYS A 2 3.48 -18.26 14.63
N ASP A 3 4.27 -17.26 14.97
CA ASP A 3 3.78 -15.93 15.35
C ASP A 3 4.07 -14.83 14.30
N THR A 4 4.44 -15.21 13.07
CA THR A 4 4.72 -14.24 12.02
C THR A 4 3.52 -14.08 11.11
N LEU A 5 2.79 -12.98 11.27
CA LEU A 5 1.72 -12.57 10.37
C LEU A 5 2.31 -11.88 9.14
N THR A 6 1.96 -12.37 7.95
CA THR A 6 2.46 -11.83 6.69
C THR A 6 1.37 -11.00 6.01
N ALA A 7 1.64 -9.73 5.74
CA ALA A 7 0.77 -8.88 4.93
C ALA A 7 1.17 -8.95 3.45
N ILE A 8 0.20 -9.16 2.58
CA ILE A 8 0.39 -9.23 1.13
C ILE A 8 -0.52 -8.20 0.47
N GLU A 9 0.02 -7.49 -0.50
CA GLU A 9 -0.75 -6.58 -1.34
C GLU A 9 -1.77 -7.35 -2.17
N LYS A 10 -3.04 -6.91 -2.14
CA LYS A 10 -4.09 -7.47 -3.00
C LYS A 10 -3.91 -6.97 -4.43
N LEU A 11 -3.43 -7.81 -5.34
CA LEU A 11 -3.29 -7.48 -6.75
C LEU A 11 -4.60 -7.79 -7.49
N ASP A 12 -5.31 -6.78 -7.97
CA ASP A 12 -6.43 -6.98 -8.88
C ASP A 12 -5.93 -7.07 -10.33
N ILE A 13 -5.87 -8.31 -10.84
CA ILE A 13 -5.38 -8.62 -12.19
C ILE A 13 -6.30 -8.05 -13.27
N LYS A 14 -7.57 -7.75 -12.98
CA LYS A 14 -8.55 -7.26 -13.96
C LYS A 14 -8.32 -5.80 -14.36
N GLU A 15 -7.75 -4.96 -13.50
CA GLU A 15 -7.49 -3.55 -13.82
C GLU A 15 -6.32 -3.34 -14.79
N PHE A 16 -5.40 -4.28 -14.89
CA PHE A 16 -4.23 -4.18 -15.76
C PHE A 16 -4.50 -4.43 -17.26
N ASN A 17 -5.70 -4.87 -17.61
CA ASN A 17 -6.09 -5.17 -18.99
C ASN A 17 -6.37 -3.94 -19.89
N LYS A 18 -6.19 -2.72 -19.38
CA LYS A 18 -6.51 -1.48 -20.13
C LYS A 18 -5.39 -0.90 -20.96
N SER A 19 -4.15 -1.37 -20.89
CA SER A 19 -3.07 -0.89 -21.74
C SER A 19 -2.50 -2.01 -22.63
N ARG A 20 -2.71 -1.86 -23.94
CA ARG A 20 -2.31 -2.76 -25.03
C ARG A 20 -0.80 -2.74 -25.30
N LYS A 21 0.08 -2.90 -24.34
CA LYS A 21 1.49 -3.18 -24.64
C LYS A 21 1.83 -4.57 -24.16
N VAL A 22 2.24 -5.42 -25.11
CA VAL A 22 2.56 -6.84 -24.94
C VAL A 22 3.50 -7.12 -23.75
N ASN A 23 4.42 -6.22 -23.45
CA ASN A 23 5.33 -6.34 -22.30
C ASN A 23 4.64 -6.16 -20.93
N GLY A 24 3.53 -5.42 -20.83
CA GLY A 24 2.75 -5.28 -19.60
C GLY A 24 1.97 -6.57 -19.26
N MET A 25 1.50 -7.30 -20.25
CA MET A 25 0.71 -8.51 -20.07
C MET A 25 1.52 -9.65 -19.45
N PHE A 26 2.76 -9.83 -19.86
CA PHE A 26 3.67 -10.83 -19.26
C PHE A 26 4.03 -10.50 -17.81
N SER A 27 4.27 -9.24 -17.49
CA SER A 27 4.62 -8.84 -16.12
C SER A 27 3.46 -9.03 -15.15
N THR A 28 2.22 -8.76 -15.57
CA THR A 28 1.00 -8.92 -14.77
C THR A 28 0.70 -10.40 -14.53
N PHE A 29 0.80 -11.23 -15.56
CA PHE A 29 0.62 -12.68 -15.46
C PHE A 29 1.68 -13.30 -14.54
N ALA A 30 2.94 -12.87 -14.66
CA ALA A 30 4.04 -13.35 -13.82
C ALA A 30 3.85 -12.96 -12.35
N ARG A 31 3.40 -11.72 -12.07
CA ARG A 31 3.11 -11.26 -10.70
C ARG A 31 1.98 -12.06 -10.05
N GLY A 32 0.87 -12.27 -10.74
CA GLY A 32 -0.25 -13.07 -10.22
C GLY A 32 0.13 -14.54 -9.97
N LYS A 33 1.00 -15.11 -10.80
CA LYS A 33 1.54 -16.46 -10.59
C LYS A 33 2.49 -16.51 -9.39
N LEU A 34 3.34 -15.51 -9.23
CA LEU A 34 4.27 -15.39 -8.11
C LEU A 34 3.51 -15.24 -6.79
N GLN A 35 2.51 -14.37 -6.75
CA GLN A 35 1.67 -14.16 -5.57
C GLN A 35 0.96 -15.45 -5.14
N ARG A 36 0.34 -16.17 -6.07
CA ARG A 36 -0.29 -17.47 -5.77
C ARG A 36 0.71 -18.48 -5.20
N LYS A 37 1.89 -18.60 -5.79
CA LYS A 37 2.94 -19.50 -5.28
C LYS A 37 3.42 -19.10 -3.89
N LEU A 38 3.51 -17.80 -3.60
CA LEU A 38 3.86 -17.30 -2.28
C LEU A 38 2.77 -17.68 -1.25
N MET A 39 1.49 -17.47 -1.59
CA MET A 39 0.36 -17.84 -0.73
C MET A 39 0.32 -19.35 -0.47
N GLU A 40 0.54 -20.16 -1.49
CA GLU A 40 0.63 -21.62 -1.37
C GLU A 40 1.78 -22.04 -0.43
N ALA A 41 2.96 -21.42 -0.60
CA ALA A 41 4.12 -21.71 0.25
C ALA A 41 3.91 -21.29 1.72
N LEU A 42 3.26 -20.15 1.97
CA LEU A 42 2.90 -19.70 3.31
C LEU A 42 1.91 -20.66 3.96
N ASN A 43 0.85 -21.07 3.24
CA ASN A 43 -0.12 -22.06 3.72
C ASN A 43 0.54 -23.40 4.07
N GLN A 44 1.45 -23.91 3.21
CA GLN A 44 2.17 -25.15 3.47
C GLN A 44 3.04 -25.08 4.73
N LYS A 45 3.56 -23.90 5.07
CA LYS A 45 4.35 -23.66 6.28
C LYS A 45 3.50 -23.33 7.51
N GLY A 46 2.17 -23.26 7.38
CA GLY A 46 1.28 -22.87 8.45
C GLY A 46 1.47 -21.41 8.89
N CYS A 47 1.91 -20.54 7.99
CA CYS A 47 2.03 -19.11 8.24
C CYS A 47 0.72 -18.41 7.89
N ASP A 48 0.19 -17.64 8.82
CA ASP A 48 -0.97 -16.79 8.56
C ASP A 48 -0.61 -15.63 7.66
N PHE A 49 -1.46 -15.34 6.70
CA PHE A 49 -1.33 -14.16 5.85
C PHE A 49 -2.69 -13.53 5.58
N PHE A 50 -2.71 -12.26 5.24
CA PHE A 50 -3.91 -11.58 4.76
C PHE A 50 -3.56 -10.52 3.71
N GLU A 51 -4.52 -10.24 2.85
CA GLU A 51 -4.38 -9.28 1.77
C GLU A 51 -4.81 -7.87 2.24
N VAL A 52 -4.02 -6.86 1.88
CA VAL A 52 -4.32 -5.44 2.12
C VAL A 52 -4.51 -4.70 0.82
N ALA A 53 -5.35 -3.66 0.84
CA ALA A 53 -5.56 -2.80 -0.31
C ALA A 53 -4.25 -2.09 -0.70
N PRO A 54 -3.86 -2.11 -2.00
CA PRO A 54 -2.59 -1.55 -2.47
C PRO A 54 -2.62 -0.02 -2.64
N ASP A 55 -3.79 0.58 -2.61
CA ASP A 55 -3.99 1.98 -2.98
C ASP A 55 -3.06 2.92 -2.23
N PHE A 56 -2.28 3.71 -2.98
CA PHE A 56 -1.35 4.72 -2.48
C PHE A 56 -0.17 4.23 -1.63
N THR A 57 0.03 2.91 -1.44
CA THR A 57 1.15 2.39 -0.62
C THR A 57 2.52 2.84 -1.10
N SER A 58 2.67 3.12 -2.39
CA SER A 58 3.92 3.62 -2.98
C SER A 58 4.03 5.16 -3.01
N GLN A 59 3.01 5.89 -2.59
CA GLN A 59 2.93 7.36 -2.70
C GLN A 59 2.81 8.06 -1.34
N VAL A 60 2.36 7.35 -0.31
CA VAL A 60 2.18 7.90 1.03
C VAL A 60 3.47 7.84 1.84
N CYS A 61 3.81 8.93 2.51
CA CYS A 61 4.95 8.98 3.41
C CYS A 61 4.64 8.22 4.72
N PRO A 62 5.47 7.22 5.11
CA PRO A 62 5.25 6.46 6.34
C PRO A 62 5.48 7.27 7.61
N VAL A 63 6.13 8.44 7.52
CA VAL A 63 6.46 9.32 8.66
C VAL A 63 5.37 10.35 8.91
N CYS A 64 4.99 11.12 7.87
CA CYS A 64 4.06 12.26 8.04
C CYS A 64 2.69 12.04 7.41
N SER A 65 2.45 10.91 6.75
CA SER A 65 1.22 10.60 6.01
C SER A 65 0.92 11.51 4.82
N ASN A 66 1.88 12.36 4.38
CA ASN A 66 1.72 13.13 3.15
C ASN A 66 1.52 12.20 1.96
N LEU A 67 0.36 12.28 1.33
CA LEU A 67 0.00 11.52 0.14
C LEU A 67 0.21 12.38 -1.10
N ASN A 68 1.30 12.15 -1.80
CA ASN A 68 1.63 12.88 -3.03
C ASN A 68 2.28 11.93 -4.05
N ALA A 69 1.83 11.99 -5.31
CA ALA A 69 2.41 11.20 -6.40
C ALA A 69 3.90 11.56 -6.64
N GLU A 70 4.28 12.81 -6.38
CA GLU A 70 5.65 13.30 -6.51
C GLU A 70 6.60 12.78 -5.44
N ASN A 71 6.11 12.12 -4.39
CA ASN A 71 6.97 11.47 -3.41
C ASN A 71 7.77 10.32 -4.02
N ARG A 72 7.26 9.69 -5.10
CA ARG A 72 7.92 8.55 -5.74
C ARG A 72 8.59 8.96 -7.05
N HIS A 73 9.90 8.73 -7.14
CA HIS A 73 10.71 8.96 -8.34
C HIS A 73 11.40 7.65 -8.77
N SER A 74 10.79 6.91 -9.71
CA SER A 74 11.33 5.63 -10.18
C SER A 74 11.59 4.64 -9.04
N LYS A 75 12.86 4.39 -8.68
CA LYS A 75 13.26 3.51 -7.58
C LYS A 75 13.42 4.23 -6.23
N GLY A 76 13.40 5.54 -6.21
CA GLY A 76 13.56 6.34 -5.00
C GLY A 76 12.24 6.90 -4.50
N PHE A 77 12.17 7.16 -3.21
CA PHE A 77 11.10 7.87 -2.53
C PHE A 77 11.69 9.05 -1.77
N CYS A 78 11.11 10.24 -1.96
CA CYS A 78 11.47 11.43 -1.19
C CYS A 78 10.20 12.22 -0.88
N CYS A 79 9.85 12.31 0.39
CA CYS A 79 8.65 13.02 0.81
C CYS A 79 8.77 14.52 0.55
N THR A 80 7.86 15.06 -0.25
CA THR A 80 7.81 16.49 -0.61
C THR A 80 7.51 17.42 0.57
N SER A 81 7.00 16.87 1.70
CA SER A 81 6.69 17.63 2.91
C SER A 81 7.77 17.52 3.98
N CYS A 82 8.04 16.32 4.51
CA CYS A 82 8.95 16.15 5.64
C CYS A 82 10.40 15.81 5.26
N GLY A 83 10.69 15.57 3.96
CA GLY A 83 12.02 15.21 3.47
C GLY A 83 12.45 13.78 3.76
N TYR A 84 11.59 12.93 4.34
CA TYR A 84 11.90 11.50 4.51
C TYR A 84 12.22 10.87 3.16
N HIS A 85 13.31 10.11 3.06
CA HIS A 85 13.75 9.46 1.83
C HIS A 85 14.19 8.02 2.08
N ASP A 86 13.91 7.15 1.11
CA ASP A 86 14.26 5.72 1.14
C ASP A 86 14.10 5.10 -0.27
N ASP A 87 14.37 3.81 -0.40
CA ASP A 87 14.01 3.03 -1.57
C ASP A 87 12.48 2.93 -1.71
N ALA A 88 11.96 3.13 -2.93
CA ALA A 88 10.51 3.18 -3.15
C ALA A 88 9.81 1.83 -2.89
N ASP A 89 10.50 0.71 -3.12
CA ASP A 89 9.92 -0.61 -2.88
C ASP A 89 9.95 -0.94 -1.38
N HIS A 90 10.99 -0.48 -0.66
CA HIS A 90 11.02 -0.55 0.80
C HIS A 90 9.90 0.26 1.43
N VAL A 91 9.69 1.51 0.99
CA VAL A 91 8.56 2.34 1.46
C VAL A 91 7.22 1.66 1.20
N GLY A 92 7.02 1.09 0.02
CA GLY A 92 5.82 0.31 -0.31
C GLY A 92 5.60 -0.85 0.67
N ALA A 93 6.64 -1.63 0.97
CA ALA A 93 6.58 -2.75 1.92
C ALA A 93 6.27 -2.29 3.35
N VAL A 94 6.88 -1.18 3.82
CA VAL A 94 6.59 -0.56 5.12
C VAL A 94 5.12 -0.14 5.21
N ASN A 95 4.60 0.51 4.16
CA ASN A 95 3.21 0.95 4.13
C ASN A 95 2.22 -0.22 4.08
N ILE A 96 2.52 -1.30 3.37
CA ILE A 96 1.72 -2.54 3.38
C ILE A 96 1.69 -3.13 4.79
N ARG A 97 2.85 -3.25 5.45
CA ARG A 97 2.93 -3.72 6.84
C ARG A 97 2.13 -2.85 7.80
N ASN A 98 2.25 -1.52 7.71
CA ASN A 98 1.53 -0.59 8.58
C ASN A 98 0.01 -0.69 8.36
N ARG A 99 -0.41 -0.85 7.10
CA ARG A 99 -1.82 -1.01 6.72
C ARG A 99 -2.43 -2.29 7.29
N ALA A 100 -1.65 -3.33 7.46
CA ALA A 100 -2.08 -4.58 8.07
C ALA A 100 -2.59 -4.41 9.52
N GLY A 101 -2.04 -3.45 10.27
CA GLY A 101 -2.48 -3.10 11.62
C GLY A 101 -3.44 -1.90 11.68
N ASP A 102 -3.78 -1.30 10.54
CA ASP A 102 -4.56 -0.07 10.46
C ASP A 102 -6.06 -0.37 10.44
N LYS A 103 -6.68 -0.38 11.63
CA LYS A 103 -8.09 -0.73 11.81
C LYS A 103 -9.02 0.17 11.00
N GLU A 104 -8.73 1.49 10.91
CA GLU A 104 -9.54 2.45 10.16
C GLU A 104 -9.55 2.11 8.66
N ILE A 105 -8.39 1.88 8.05
CA ILE A 105 -8.32 1.51 6.63
C ILE A 105 -8.91 0.12 6.38
N LEU A 106 -8.69 -0.84 7.28
CA LEU A 106 -9.29 -2.18 7.15
C LEU A 106 -10.82 -2.15 7.22
N GLU A 107 -11.40 -1.27 8.03
CA GLU A 107 -12.86 -1.04 8.07
C GLU A 107 -13.37 -0.45 6.75
N LEU A 108 -12.71 0.58 6.22
CA LEU A 108 -13.06 1.15 4.91
C LEU A 108 -12.99 0.11 3.78
N CYS A 109 -12.02 -0.82 3.84
CA CYS A 109 -11.94 -1.92 2.88
C CYS A 109 -13.16 -2.85 2.95
N ARG A 110 -13.75 -3.06 4.13
CA ARG A 110 -14.98 -3.85 4.29
C ARG A 110 -16.21 -3.08 3.80
N GLU A 111 -16.32 -1.79 4.16
CA GLU A 111 -17.44 -0.93 3.78
C GLU A 111 -17.53 -0.72 2.26
N HIS A 112 -16.38 -0.55 1.61
CA HIS A 112 -16.29 -0.23 0.18
C HIS A 112 -15.82 -1.40 -0.69
N GLN A 113 -15.98 -2.65 -0.23
CA GLN A 113 -15.50 -3.84 -0.95
C GLN A 113 -16.00 -3.99 -2.40
N TYR A 114 -17.11 -3.34 -2.75
CA TYR A 114 -17.71 -3.38 -4.09
C TYR A 114 -17.44 -2.15 -4.95
N SER A 115 -16.75 -1.14 -4.41
CA SER A 115 -16.46 0.10 -5.13
C SER A 115 -15.03 0.58 -4.89
N HIS A 116 -14.13 0.18 -5.77
CA HIS A 116 -12.71 0.59 -5.72
C HIS A 116 -12.54 2.12 -5.69
N LYS A 117 -13.30 2.86 -6.50
CA LYS A 117 -13.24 4.33 -6.53
C LYS A 117 -13.62 4.96 -5.18
N ASN A 118 -14.67 4.43 -4.53
CA ASN A 118 -15.08 4.94 -3.22
C ASN A 118 -14.03 4.60 -2.16
N LEU A 119 -13.45 3.41 -2.21
CA LEU A 119 -12.35 3.00 -1.32
C LEU A 119 -11.14 3.92 -1.48
N GLN A 120 -10.71 4.21 -2.71
CA GLN A 120 -9.60 5.13 -2.96
C GLN A 120 -9.86 6.52 -2.38
N ASN A 121 -11.05 7.07 -2.58
CA ASN A 121 -11.42 8.37 -2.02
C ASN A 121 -11.43 8.35 -0.48
N ALA A 122 -11.98 7.31 0.13
CA ALA A 122 -12.01 7.17 1.58
C ALA A 122 -10.60 7.06 2.18
N ILE A 123 -9.72 6.24 1.58
CA ILE A 123 -8.32 6.13 2.00
C ILE A 123 -7.57 7.46 1.86
N ARG A 124 -7.81 8.21 0.79
CA ARG A 124 -7.23 9.55 0.59
C ARG A 124 -7.60 10.49 1.73
N ILE A 125 -8.88 10.55 2.09
CA ILE A 125 -9.39 11.40 3.19
C ILE A 125 -8.71 11.03 4.52
N VAL A 126 -8.50 9.74 4.79
CA VAL A 126 -7.80 9.30 6.02
C VAL A 126 -6.36 9.84 6.05
N TYR A 127 -5.61 9.71 4.95
CA TYR A 127 -4.25 10.22 4.91
C TYR A 127 -4.17 11.75 4.98
N GLU A 128 -5.11 12.47 4.36
CA GLU A 128 -5.21 13.93 4.48
C GLU A 128 -5.42 14.36 5.95
N LYS A 129 -6.34 13.73 6.66
CA LYS A 129 -6.55 13.98 8.10
C LYS A 129 -5.30 13.71 8.94
N ARG A 130 -4.62 12.60 8.67
CA ARG A 130 -3.38 12.23 9.40
C ARG A 130 -2.25 13.20 9.12
N TYR A 131 -2.13 13.66 7.89
CA TYR A 131 -1.14 14.66 7.51
C TYR A 131 -1.39 16.01 8.21
N ILE A 132 -2.63 16.49 8.23
CA ILE A 132 -3.00 17.70 8.96
C ILE A 132 -2.64 17.57 10.45
N ALA A 133 -3.00 16.46 11.09
CA ALA A 133 -2.67 16.21 12.48
C ALA A 133 -1.16 16.15 12.76
N TYR A 134 -0.36 15.67 11.80
CA TYR A 134 1.10 15.70 11.88
C TYR A 134 1.65 17.14 11.84
N GLU A 135 1.16 17.96 10.90
CA GLU A 135 1.60 19.37 10.78
C GLU A 135 1.22 20.20 12.01
N GLU A 136 0.03 19.98 12.57
CA GLU A 136 -0.40 20.63 13.82
C GLU A 136 0.51 20.28 15.00
N LYS A 137 0.87 19.00 15.15
CA LYS A 137 1.81 18.56 16.21
C LYS A 137 3.20 19.17 16.02
N LYS A 138 3.68 19.23 14.79
CA LYS A 138 4.97 19.84 14.46
C LYS A 138 4.99 21.32 14.80
N ALA A 139 3.93 22.06 14.45
CA ALA A 139 3.79 23.47 14.78
C ALA A 139 3.71 23.73 16.29
N ALA A 140 3.06 22.84 17.05
CA ALA A 140 2.99 22.95 18.52
C ALA A 140 4.31 22.62 19.23
N SER A 141 5.26 21.96 18.54
CA SER A 141 6.56 21.55 19.09
C SER A 141 7.71 22.48 18.69
N ALA A 142 7.44 23.48 17.86
CA ALA A 142 8.40 24.49 17.40
C ALA A 142 8.33 25.74 18.25
#